data_47dd0b4e3050d36a727a0c9dca00a040
#
_entry.id   47dd0b4e3050d36a727a0c9dca00a040
#
_cell.length_a   1.000
_cell.length_b   1.000
_cell.length_c   1.000
_cell.angle_alpha   90.00
_cell.angle_beta   90.00
_cell.angle_gamma   90.00
#
_symmetry.space_group_name_H-M   'P 1'
#
loop_
_entity.id
_entity.type
_entity.pdbx_description
1 polymer ?
#
loop_
_entity_poly.entity_id
_entity_poly.type
_entity_poly.pdbx_seq_one_letter_code
_entity_poly.pdbx_strand_id
1 'polypeptide(L)'
;FRAYYGLIRSPRINSKGENTSAVFGFVNTLEELLRTEQPDYLAVAFDPPGGTFRHEAFADYKAQREETPAGIKWAVPVIKEILEAYGIVTCEVKGFEADDVIGTLALQGQAAGLEVMMVTPDKDYAQLVRPGITMCRPSSGKSGLEKLDVEAVCQKYELAHPTQVIDMLALMGDAADNIPGCPGVGPKTAVKLLAEFGSVEELIEKVDQLKGSLRQKVSDHVEDIRNSKFLATIVTDVPVELDLEAMKRREPNKEKLKALFEACEFRTFIQRFLGEAAGSRPKSTEGPDLFANEATEQIAESGNLSTISPQPTYDSLQDIDHQYVLIENLNDAKELCRNLLTFSVVSFD
;
A
#
# COMPACT_ATOMS: atom_id res chain seq x y z
N PHE A 1 4.43 -2.08 6.42
CA PHE A 1 3.09 -2.02 7.01
C PHE A 1 2.18 -3.11 6.42
N ARG A 2 1.86 -3.14 5.11
CA ARG A 2 0.91 -4.13 4.54
C ARG A 2 1.29 -5.58 4.84
N ALA A 3 2.55 -5.96 4.72
CA ALA A 3 3.01 -7.30 5.05
C ALA A 3 2.78 -7.67 6.53
N TYR A 4 2.95 -6.70 7.42
CA TYR A 4 2.70 -6.88 8.84
C TYR A 4 1.20 -7.10 9.11
N TYR A 5 0.36 -6.21 8.61
CA TYR A 5 -1.09 -6.30 8.81
C TYR A 5 -1.73 -7.47 8.04
N GLY A 6 -1.21 -7.83 6.87
CA GLY A 6 -1.66 -9.00 6.13
C GLY A 6 -1.44 -10.33 6.87
N LEU A 7 -0.49 -10.38 7.79
CA LEU A 7 -0.20 -11.55 8.62
C LEU A 7 -0.63 -11.37 10.09
N ILE A 8 -1.43 -10.35 10.40
CA ILE A 8 -1.79 -10.03 11.80
C ILE A 8 -2.57 -11.16 12.50
N ARG A 9 -3.39 -11.91 11.75
CA ARG A 9 -4.17 -13.05 12.27
C ARG A 9 -3.31 -14.31 12.44
N SER A 10 -2.17 -14.43 11.77
CA SER A 10 -1.23 -15.55 11.88
C SER A 10 0.20 -15.02 11.81
N PRO A 11 0.66 -14.30 12.86
CA PRO A 11 1.96 -13.65 12.84
C PRO A 11 3.09 -14.69 12.85
N ARG A 12 4.16 -14.38 12.11
CA ARG A 12 5.38 -15.16 12.15
C ARG A 12 6.23 -14.67 13.31
N ILE A 13 6.31 -15.48 14.35
CA ILE A 13 7.13 -15.21 15.53
C ILE A 13 8.31 -16.17 15.52
N ASN A 14 9.52 -15.65 15.61
CA ASN A 14 10.71 -16.50 15.74
C ASN A 14 10.90 -16.99 17.18
N SER A 15 11.85 -17.89 17.43
CA SER A 15 12.13 -18.47 18.75
C SER A 15 12.54 -17.44 19.80
N LYS A 16 12.93 -16.22 19.39
CA LYS A 16 13.23 -15.10 20.29
C LYS A 16 12.01 -14.26 20.64
N GLY A 17 10.83 -14.60 20.13
CA GLY A 17 9.59 -13.84 20.33
C GLY A 17 9.45 -12.61 19.43
N GLU A 18 10.29 -12.43 18.42
CA GLU A 18 10.25 -11.30 17.50
C GLU A 18 9.26 -11.56 16.37
N ASN A 19 8.42 -10.58 16.04
CA ASN A 19 7.47 -10.68 14.93
C ASN A 19 8.17 -10.40 13.60
N THR A 20 8.46 -11.46 12.86
CA THR A 20 9.17 -11.41 11.58
C THR A 20 8.26 -11.24 10.35
N SER A 21 6.94 -11.07 10.54
CA SER A 21 5.94 -11.01 9.46
C SER A 21 6.24 -9.92 8.43
N ALA A 22 6.61 -8.70 8.89
CA ALA A 22 6.91 -7.58 8.01
C ALA A 22 8.16 -7.87 7.14
N VAL A 23 9.21 -8.43 7.76
CA VAL A 23 10.44 -8.82 7.05
C VAL A 23 10.13 -9.90 6.02
N PHE A 24 9.37 -10.94 6.42
CA PHE A 24 9.00 -12.03 5.51
C PHE A 24 8.26 -11.53 4.28
N GLY A 25 7.22 -10.73 4.47
CA GLY A 25 6.42 -10.23 3.35
C GLY A 25 7.20 -9.27 2.47
N PHE A 26 8.06 -8.42 3.05
CA PHE A 26 8.95 -7.56 2.29
C PHE A 26 9.91 -8.36 1.42
N VAL A 27 10.63 -9.34 2.00
CA VAL A 27 11.57 -10.18 1.27
C VAL A 27 10.87 -10.98 0.18
N ASN A 28 9.68 -11.52 0.45
CA ASN A 28 8.92 -12.25 -0.56
C ASN A 28 8.56 -11.37 -1.77
N THR A 29 8.12 -10.14 -1.52
CA THR A 29 7.82 -9.16 -2.60
C THR A 29 9.08 -8.76 -3.35
N LEU A 30 10.19 -8.53 -2.64
CA LEU A 30 11.48 -8.20 -3.25
C LEU A 30 11.99 -9.32 -4.14
N GLU A 31 11.99 -10.57 -3.67
CA GLU A 31 12.41 -11.75 -4.43
C GLU A 31 11.55 -11.94 -5.69
N GLU A 32 10.24 -11.76 -5.57
CA GLU A 32 9.35 -11.83 -6.72
C GLU A 32 9.67 -10.74 -7.73
N LEU A 33 9.82 -9.49 -7.31
CA LEU A 33 10.22 -8.37 -8.16
C LEU A 33 11.53 -8.65 -8.88
N LEU A 34 12.55 -9.08 -8.14
CA LEU A 34 13.87 -9.39 -8.71
C LEU A 34 13.82 -10.52 -9.75
N ARG A 35 12.93 -11.49 -9.54
CA ARG A 35 12.76 -12.64 -10.44
C ARG A 35 11.94 -12.31 -11.69
N THR A 36 10.85 -11.52 -11.55
CA THR A 36 9.90 -11.25 -12.64
C THR A 36 10.31 -10.06 -13.50
N GLU A 37 10.73 -8.96 -12.85
CA GLU A 37 11.02 -7.72 -13.55
C GLU A 37 12.49 -7.55 -13.91
N GLN A 38 13.40 -8.23 -13.18
CA GLN A 38 14.85 -8.22 -13.43
C GLN A 38 15.42 -6.80 -13.66
N PRO A 39 15.16 -5.83 -12.77
CA PRO A 39 15.59 -4.45 -13.00
C PRO A 39 17.10 -4.34 -13.04
N ASP A 40 17.65 -3.46 -13.88
CA ASP A 40 19.08 -3.14 -13.92
C ASP A 40 19.52 -2.30 -12.70
N TYR A 41 18.62 -1.44 -12.24
CA TYR A 41 18.81 -0.52 -11.11
C TYR A 41 17.68 -0.69 -10.11
N LEU A 42 17.99 -0.61 -8.83
CA LEU A 42 16.98 -0.71 -7.78
C LEU A 42 17.38 0.13 -6.57
N ALA A 43 16.43 0.89 -6.06
CA ALA A 43 16.53 1.61 -4.80
C ALA A 43 15.26 1.40 -3.97
N VAL A 44 15.39 1.47 -2.66
CA VAL A 44 14.26 1.40 -1.72
C VAL A 44 14.25 2.65 -0.86
N ALA A 45 13.17 3.42 -0.89
CA ALA A 45 13.02 4.59 -0.05
C ALA A 45 12.31 4.24 1.26
N PHE A 46 12.72 4.91 2.32
CA PHE A 46 12.11 4.82 3.64
C PHE A 46 11.75 6.22 4.14
N ASP A 47 10.69 6.29 4.94
CA ASP A 47 10.38 7.52 5.67
C ASP A 47 11.44 7.75 6.76
N PRO A 48 12.03 8.95 6.83
CA PRO A 48 12.94 9.28 7.91
C PRO A 48 12.18 9.43 9.24
N PRO A 49 12.86 9.26 10.37
CA PRO A 49 12.25 9.57 11.66
C PRO A 49 12.00 11.09 11.79
N GLY A 50 10.85 11.44 12.39
CA GLY A 50 10.45 12.83 12.63
C GLY A 50 9.37 13.34 11.69
N GLY A 51 9.01 14.62 11.83
CA GLY A 51 8.02 15.28 10.98
C GLY A 51 8.59 15.66 9.60
N THR A 52 7.70 15.94 8.67
CA THR A 52 8.01 16.43 7.33
C THR A 52 7.43 17.84 7.15
N PHE A 53 7.75 18.50 6.05
CA PHE A 53 7.21 19.82 5.73
C PHE A 53 5.66 19.86 5.74
N ARG A 54 4.99 18.72 5.48
CA ARG A 54 3.53 18.63 5.56
C ARG A 54 3.03 18.75 7.00
N HIS A 55 3.73 18.16 7.96
CA HIS A 55 3.41 18.30 9.39
C HIS A 55 3.64 19.73 9.89
N GLU A 56 4.65 20.42 9.34
CA GLU A 56 4.90 21.84 9.66
C GLU A 56 3.81 22.75 9.09
N ALA A 57 3.31 22.44 7.89
CA ALA A 57 2.27 23.21 7.23
C ALA A 57 0.86 22.92 7.78
N PHE A 58 0.59 21.69 8.22
CA PHE A 58 -0.72 21.27 8.71
C PHE A 58 -0.54 20.29 9.88
N ALA A 59 -0.78 20.81 11.10
CA ALA A 59 -0.52 20.06 12.34
C ALA A 59 -1.37 18.77 12.47
N ASP A 60 -2.53 18.74 11.84
CA ASP A 60 -3.43 17.60 11.88
C ASP A 60 -3.08 16.51 10.83
N TYR A 61 -2.11 16.75 9.95
CA TYR A 61 -1.68 15.78 8.95
C TYR A 61 -1.20 14.49 9.60
N LYS A 62 -1.84 13.38 9.28
CA LYS A 62 -1.57 12.04 9.84
C LYS A 62 -1.68 11.96 11.39
N ALA A 63 -2.28 12.97 12.05
CA ALA A 63 -2.32 13.05 13.51
C ALA A 63 -3.11 11.90 14.19
N GLN A 64 -4.08 11.30 13.47
CA GLN A 64 -4.86 10.17 13.97
C GLN A 64 -4.15 8.82 13.80
N ARG A 65 -2.98 8.78 13.12
CA ARG A 65 -2.24 7.52 12.96
C ARG A 65 -1.73 7.03 14.30
N GLU A 66 -2.00 5.78 14.58
CA GLU A 66 -1.46 5.10 15.76
C GLU A 66 0.06 5.01 15.70
N GLU A 67 0.67 4.86 16.88
CA GLU A 67 2.10 4.64 16.97
C GLU A 67 2.50 3.39 16.17
N THR A 68 3.62 3.49 15.44
CA THR A 68 4.14 2.35 14.66
C THR A 68 4.31 1.11 15.55
N PRO A 69 3.69 -0.03 15.21
CA PRO A 69 3.80 -1.26 15.99
C PRO A 69 5.25 -1.68 16.23
N ALA A 70 5.52 -2.25 17.41
CA ALA A 70 6.85 -2.71 17.80
C ALA A 70 7.47 -3.68 16.78
N GLY A 71 6.65 -4.57 16.18
CA GLY A 71 7.11 -5.49 15.14
C GLY A 71 7.57 -4.80 13.85
N ILE A 72 7.00 -3.65 13.51
CA ILE A 72 7.46 -2.85 12.36
C ILE A 72 8.73 -2.07 12.74
N LYS A 73 8.78 -1.48 13.96
CA LYS A 73 9.99 -0.81 14.45
C LYS A 73 11.19 -1.74 14.45
N TRP A 74 10.98 -3.01 14.84
CA TRP A 74 12.01 -4.05 14.81
C TRP A 74 12.37 -4.44 13.36
N ALA A 75 11.38 -4.54 12.46
CA ALA A 75 11.59 -5.02 11.11
C ALA A 75 12.39 -4.06 10.21
N VAL A 76 12.23 -2.75 10.39
CA VAL A 76 12.87 -1.74 9.51
C VAL A 76 14.39 -1.87 9.48
N PRO A 77 15.13 -1.90 10.61
CA PRO A 77 16.58 -2.09 10.58
C PRO A 77 16.98 -3.43 9.97
N VAL A 78 16.26 -4.52 10.27
CA VAL A 78 16.54 -5.84 9.68
C VAL A 78 16.35 -5.82 8.15
N ILE A 79 15.29 -5.17 7.66
CA ILE A 79 15.08 -5.00 6.21
C ILE A 79 16.21 -4.20 5.58
N LYS A 80 16.71 -3.14 6.21
CA LYS A 80 17.85 -2.35 5.71
C LYS A 80 19.13 -3.19 5.63
N GLU A 81 19.41 -4.03 6.63
CA GLU A 81 20.54 -4.97 6.59
C GLU A 81 20.40 -6.01 5.47
N ILE A 82 19.17 -6.51 5.23
CA ILE A 82 18.89 -7.42 4.12
C ILE A 82 19.10 -6.72 2.78
N LEU A 83 18.61 -5.48 2.60
CA LEU A 83 18.85 -4.69 1.38
C LEU A 83 20.32 -4.44 1.13
N GLU A 84 21.07 -4.09 2.17
CA GLU A 84 22.53 -3.96 2.08
C GLU A 84 23.20 -5.27 1.63
N ALA A 85 22.74 -6.40 2.16
CA ALA A 85 23.25 -7.71 1.76
C ALA A 85 22.89 -8.08 0.30
N TYR A 86 21.77 -7.57 -0.22
CA TYR A 86 21.41 -7.64 -1.64
C TYR A 86 22.20 -6.65 -2.52
N GLY A 87 22.96 -5.72 -1.91
CA GLY A 87 23.59 -4.62 -2.62
C GLY A 87 22.60 -3.59 -3.16
N ILE A 88 21.42 -3.47 -2.51
CA ILE A 88 20.37 -2.52 -2.88
C ILE A 88 20.48 -1.28 -2.00
N VAL A 89 20.53 -0.10 -2.65
CA VAL A 89 20.66 1.18 -1.96
C VAL A 89 19.33 1.58 -1.29
N THR A 90 19.45 2.15 -0.10
CA THR A 90 18.33 2.74 0.63
C THR A 90 18.41 4.26 0.59
N CYS A 91 17.25 4.91 0.38
CA CYS A 91 17.15 6.36 0.30
C CYS A 91 16.26 6.88 1.44
N GLU A 92 16.76 7.86 2.18
CA GLU A 92 16.03 8.62 3.20
C GLU A 92 16.47 10.07 3.15
N VAL A 93 15.52 11.01 3.10
CA VAL A 93 15.82 12.44 3.12
C VAL A 93 15.04 13.11 4.24
N LYS A 94 15.74 13.69 5.21
CA LYS A 94 15.09 14.35 6.35
C LYS A 94 14.17 15.48 5.89
N GLY A 95 12.96 15.52 6.45
CA GLY A 95 11.96 16.54 6.13
C GLY A 95 11.04 16.19 4.95
N PHE A 96 11.31 15.10 4.23
CA PHE A 96 10.51 14.60 3.12
C PHE A 96 10.03 13.17 3.39
N GLU A 97 8.91 12.79 2.80
CA GLU A 97 8.41 11.42 2.86
C GLU A 97 9.09 10.55 1.79
N ALA A 98 9.03 9.24 1.97
CA ALA A 98 9.55 8.30 0.97
C ALA A 98 8.91 8.51 -0.42
N ASP A 99 7.65 8.93 -0.45
CA ASP A 99 6.89 9.22 -1.66
C ASP A 99 7.52 10.36 -2.47
N ASP A 100 7.98 11.43 -1.78
CA ASP A 100 8.64 12.56 -2.40
C ASP A 100 10.01 12.17 -2.97
N VAL A 101 10.74 11.34 -2.23
CA VAL A 101 12.04 10.79 -2.66
C VAL A 101 11.87 9.94 -3.91
N ILE A 102 10.89 9.02 -3.90
CA ILE A 102 10.60 8.14 -5.05
C ILE A 102 10.13 8.98 -6.25
N GLY A 103 9.24 9.95 -6.05
CA GLY A 103 8.76 10.84 -7.11
C GLY A 103 9.91 11.60 -7.77
N THR A 104 10.82 12.15 -6.98
CA THR A 104 12.01 12.85 -7.47
C THR A 104 12.92 11.94 -8.27
N LEU A 105 13.27 10.77 -7.71
CA LEU A 105 14.13 9.80 -8.39
C LEU A 105 13.49 9.22 -9.66
N ALA A 106 12.17 9.04 -9.66
CA ALA A 106 11.43 8.57 -10.83
C ALA A 106 11.53 9.57 -12.01
N LEU A 107 11.37 10.87 -11.73
CA LEU A 107 11.54 11.90 -12.77
C LEU A 107 12.99 12.03 -13.25
N GLN A 108 13.97 11.94 -12.34
CA GLN A 108 15.38 11.95 -12.72
C GLN A 108 15.73 10.73 -13.58
N GLY A 109 15.21 9.54 -13.23
CA GLY A 109 15.39 8.32 -14.01
C GLY A 109 14.80 8.43 -15.42
N GLN A 110 13.56 8.94 -15.53
CA GLN A 110 12.93 9.18 -16.81
C GLN A 110 13.75 10.18 -17.66
N ALA A 111 14.21 11.26 -17.05
CA ALA A 111 15.05 12.27 -17.73
C ALA A 111 16.39 11.69 -18.19
N ALA A 112 16.92 10.67 -17.48
CA ALA A 112 18.10 9.91 -17.87
C ALA A 112 17.82 8.83 -18.95
N GLY A 113 16.57 8.72 -19.44
CA GLY A 113 16.18 7.77 -20.47
C GLY A 113 15.87 6.36 -19.97
N LEU A 114 15.62 6.20 -18.68
CA LEU A 114 15.25 4.93 -18.09
C LEU A 114 13.72 4.70 -18.13
N GLU A 115 13.31 3.46 -18.27
CA GLU A 115 11.95 3.03 -17.95
C GLU A 115 11.85 2.80 -16.44
N VAL A 116 10.98 3.56 -15.78
CA VAL A 116 10.88 3.59 -14.32
C VAL A 116 9.64 2.84 -13.85
N MET A 117 9.82 1.94 -12.89
CA MET A 117 8.73 1.24 -12.21
C MET A 117 8.68 1.65 -10.74
N MET A 118 7.62 2.33 -10.32
CA MET A 118 7.34 2.64 -8.92
C MET A 118 6.53 1.49 -8.31
N VAL A 119 7.17 0.69 -7.46
CA VAL A 119 6.52 -0.49 -6.85
C VAL A 119 5.89 -0.11 -5.52
N THR A 120 4.61 0.22 -5.56
CA THR A 120 3.84 0.65 -4.39
C THR A 120 2.35 0.33 -4.58
N PRO A 121 1.63 -0.05 -3.50
CA PRO A 121 0.19 -0.15 -3.54
C PRO A 121 -0.54 1.19 -3.31
N ASP A 122 0.20 2.26 -3.01
CA ASP A 122 -0.38 3.55 -2.68
C ASP A 122 -0.91 4.25 -3.93
N LYS A 123 -2.22 4.61 -3.89
CA LYS A 123 -2.93 5.25 -5.00
C LYS A 123 -2.35 6.62 -5.38
N ASP A 124 -1.71 7.29 -4.42
CA ASP A 124 -1.24 8.66 -4.60
C ASP A 124 -0.10 8.74 -5.63
N TYR A 125 0.65 7.65 -5.79
CA TYR A 125 1.67 7.55 -6.85
C TYR A 125 1.12 7.56 -8.27
N ALA A 126 -0.17 7.34 -8.46
CA ALA A 126 -0.79 7.41 -9.79
C ALA A 126 -0.66 8.81 -10.42
N GLN A 127 -0.52 9.88 -9.61
CA GLN A 127 -0.25 11.25 -10.08
C GLN A 127 1.07 11.40 -10.84
N LEU A 128 2.04 10.51 -10.60
CA LEU A 128 3.38 10.54 -11.20
C LEU A 128 3.46 9.76 -12.51
N VAL A 129 2.45 8.95 -12.82
CA VAL A 129 2.43 8.09 -14.01
C VAL A 129 2.39 8.92 -15.28
N ARG A 130 3.34 8.64 -16.17
CA ARG A 130 3.51 9.30 -17.47
C ARG A 130 4.30 8.38 -18.41
N PRO A 131 4.47 8.69 -19.69
CA PRO A 131 5.33 7.92 -20.58
C PRO A 131 6.73 7.74 -19.97
N GLY A 132 7.20 6.51 -19.82
CA GLY A 132 8.46 6.15 -19.17
C GLY A 132 8.39 5.99 -17.64
N ILE A 133 7.23 6.26 -16.98
CA ILE A 133 7.02 6.01 -15.56
C ILE A 133 5.73 5.22 -15.35
N THR A 134 5.83 4.02 -14.82
CA THR A 134 4.71 3.11 -14.56
C THR A 134 4.59 2.84 -13.06
N MET A 135 3.37 2.87 -12.54
CA MET A 135 3.08 2.40 -11.19
C MET A 135 2.85 0.90 -11.21
N CYS A 136 3.49 0.18 -10.30
CA CYS A 136 3.35 -1.27 -10.16
C CYS A 136 2.86 -1.59 -8.76
N ARG A 137 1.83 -2.41 -8.65
CA ARG A 137 1.32 -2.86 -7.35
C ARG A 137 1.16 -4.37 -7.32
N PRO A 138 1.30 -5.00 -6.16
CA PRO A 138 1.03 -6.41 -6.01
C PRO A 138 -0.38 -6.75 -6.47
N SER A 139 -0.49 -7.78 -7.32
CA SER A 139 -1.77 -8.22 -7.89
C SER A 139 -2.59 -8.99 -6.85
N SER A 140 -3.88 -8.71 -6.72
CA SER A 140 -4.77 -9.45 -5.84
C SER A 140 -5.11 -10.82 -6.46
N GLY A 141 -4.80 -11.93 -5.77
CA GLY A 141 -5.16 -13.29 -6.18
C GLY A 141 -4.37 -13.86 -7.37
N LYS A 142 -3.31 -13.19 -7.80
CA LYS A 142 -2.39 -13.69 -8.86
C LYS A 142 -0.96 -13.37 -8.47
N SER A 143 -0.02 -14.27 -8.79
CA SER A 143 1.41 -13.95 -8.68
C SER A 143 1.76 -12.85 -9.69
N GLY A 144 2.57 -11.86 -9.26
CA GLY A 144 3.08 -10.81 -10.11
C GLY A 144 2.60 -9.40 -9.73
N LEU A 145 2.97 -8.44 -10.55
CA LEU A 145 2.63 -7.03 -10.38
C LEU A 145 1.57 -6.60 -11.40
N GLU A 146 0.56 -5.89 -10.94
CA GLU A 146 -0.33 -5.13 -11.80
C GLU A 146 0.38 -3.84 -12.21
N LYS A 147 0.55 -3.63 -13.49
CA LYS A 147 1.19 -2.43 -14.06
C LYS A 147 0.13 -1.43 -14.46
N LEU A 148 0.26 -0.22 -13.95
CA LEU A 148 -0.64 0.90 -14.25
C LEU A 148 0.17 1.96 -15.01
N ASP A 149 0.02 1.96 -16.32
CA ASP A 149 0.48 3.01 -17.22
C ASP A 149 -0.54 4.16 -17.29
N VAL A 150 -0.32 5.13 -18.16
CA VAL A 150 -1.19 6.30 -18.33
C VAL A 150 -2.63 5.90 -18.63
N GLU A 151 -2.82 4.95 -19.56
CA GLU A 151 -4.15 4.52 -19.98
C GLU A 151 -4.87 3.77 -18.84
N ALA A 152 -4.17 2.86 -18.18
CA ALA A 152 -4.72 2.10 -17.04
C ALA A 152 -5.08 3.00 -15.86
N VAL A 153 -4.27 4.03 -15.55
CA VAL A 153 -4.59 5.02 -14.51
C VAL A 153 -5.83 5.82 -14.90
N CYS A 154 -5.88 6.36 -16.13
CA CYS A 154 -7.02 7.13 -16.59
C CYS A 154 -8.31 6.31 -16.58
N GLN A 155 -8.25 5.06 -17.05
CA GLN A 155 -9.40 4.15 -17.04
C GLN A 155 -9.85 3.80 -15.62
N LYS A 156 -8.90 3.51 -14.73
CA LYS A 156 -9.18 3.10 -13.36
C LYS A 156 -9.84 4.19 -12.52
N TYR A 157 -9.38 5.42 -12.65
CA TYR A 157 -9.86 6.56 -11.88
C TYR A 157 -10.89 7.41 -12.63
N GLU A 158 -11.25 7.02 -13.86
CA GLU A 158 -12.16 7.76 -14.73
C GLU A 158 -11.72 9.23 -14.97
N LEU A 159 -10.41 9.45 -15.12
CA LEU A 159 -9.78 10.75 -15.29
C LEU A 159 -9.25 10.91 -16.72
N ALA A 160 -9.15 12.16 -17.20
CA ALA A 160 -8.57 12.43 -18.50
C ALA A 160 -7.03 12.36 -18.49
N HIS A 161 -6.40 12.57 -17.33
CA HIS A 161 -4.95 12.59 -17.17
C HIS A 161 -4.52 12.10 -15.79
N PRO A 162 -3.40 11.35 -15.64
CA PRO A 162 -2.92 10.89 -14.34
C PRO A 162 -2.69 12.02 -13.31
N THR A 163 -2.23 13.18 -13.74
CA THR A 163 -2.03 14.35 -12.86
C THR A 163 -3.31 14.82 -12.17
N GLN A 164 -4.50 14.54 -12.73
CA GLN A 164 -5.78 14.85 -12.09
C GLN A 164 -6.06 14.02 -10.84
N VAL A 165 -5.25 13.00 -10.55
CA VAL A 165 -5.31 12.27 -9.27
C VAL A 165 -5.08 13.22 -8.09
N ILE A 166 -4.18 14.21 -8.25
CA ILE A 166 -3.95 15.25 -7.22
C ILE A 166 -5.25 16.04 -6.96
N ASP A 167 -5.90 16.48 -8.02
CA ASP A 167 -7.15 17.26 -7.94
C ASP A 167 -8.31 16.42 -7.38
N MET A 168 -8.36 15.15 -7.76
CA MET A 168 -9.35 14.21 -7.22
C MET A 168 -9.17 14.04 -5.71
N LEU A 169 -7.93 13.84 -5.23
CA LEU A 169 -7.61 13.76 -3.81
C LEU A 169 -7.88 15.07 -3.07
N ALA A 170 -7.56 16.20 -3.69
CA ALA A 170 -7.86 17.52 -3.13
C ALA A 170 -9.35 17.74 -2.90
N LEU A 171 -10.20 17.23 -3.79
CA LEU A 171 -11.65 17.35 -3.66
C LEU A 171 -12.25 16.36 -2.69
N MET A 172 -11.85 15.08 -2.75
CA MET A 172 -12.46 14.04 -1.93
C MET A 172 -11.84 13.92 -0.53
N GLY A 173 -10.64 14.46 -0.34
CA GLY A 173 -9.84 14.26 0.86
C GLY A 173 -9.27 12.85 0.96
N ASP A 174 -8.53 12.61 2.03
CA ASP A 174 -8.05 11.28 2.43
C ASP A 174 -8.12 11.11 3.95
N ALA A 175 -9.03 10.26 4.40
CA ALA A 175 -9.20 10.00 5.82
C ALA A 175 -7.99 9.30 6.45
N ALA A 176 -7.22 8.50 5.67
CA ALA A 176 -6.04 7.81 6.19
C ALA A 176 -4.91 8.78 6.53
N ASP A 177 -4.84 9.92 5.84
CA ASP A 177 -3.83 10.97 6.04
C ASP A 177 -4.38 12.22 6.70
N ASN A 178 -5.65 12.18 7.07
CA ASN A 178 -6.38 13.33 7.65
C ASN A 178 -6.38 14.55 6.71
N ILE A 179 -6.52 14.31 5.43
CA ILE A 179 -6.66 15.35 4.40
C ILE A 179 -8.15 15.68 4.28
N PRO A 180 -8.56 16.95 4.55
CA PRO A 180 -9.98 17.28 4.74
C PRO A 180 -10.83 17.17 3.46
N GLY A 181 -10.31 17.58 2.31
CA GLY A 181 -11.07 17.67 1.08
C GLY A 181 -12.23 18.67 1.14
N CYS A 182 -13.21 18.49 0.26
CA CYS A 182 -14.47 19.23 0.26
C CYS A 182 -15.58 18.35 0.87
N PRO A 183 -16.19 18.72 2.03
CA PRO A 183 -17.18 17.91 2.70
C PRO A 183 -18.35 17.51 1.82
N GLY A 184 -18.58 16.19 1.71
CA GLY A 184 -19.66 15.62 0.89
C GLY A 184 -19.35 15.55 -0.61
N VAL A 185 -18.10 15.75 -1.01
CA VAL A 185 -17.57 15.43 -2.32
C VAL A 185 -16.83 14.10 -2.24
N GLY A 186 -17.45 13.04 -2.76
CA GLY A 186 -16.81 11.73 -2.89
C GLY A 186 -16.22 11.50 -4.29
N PRO A 187 -15.62 10.32 -4.54
CA PRO A 187 -14.90 10.03 -5.79
C PRO A 187 -15.73 10.31 -7.06
N LYS A 188 -16.98 9.85 -7.11
CA LYS A 188 -17.86 10.06 -8.27
C LYS A 188 -18.16 11.54 -8.53
N THR A 189 -18.28 12.35 -7.49
CA THR A 189 -18.53 13.79 -7.64
C THR A 189 -17.25 14.50 -8.05
N ALA A 190 -16.11 14.14 -7.48
CA ALA A 190 -14.80 14.69 -7.85
C ALA A 190 -14.49 14.44 -9.34
N VAL A 191 -14.67 13.20 -9.81
CA VAL A 191 -14.47 12.85 -11.23
C VAL A 191 -15.38 13.67 -12.15
N LYS A 192 -16.67 13.85 -11.80
CA LYS A 192 -17.58 14.68 -12.60
C LYS A 192 -17.14 16.15 -12.65
N LEU A 193 -16.70 16.70 -11.53
CA LEU A 193 -16.19 18.06 -11.46
C LEU A 193 -14.94 18.22 -12.31
N LEU A 194 -14.02 17.26 -12.25
CA LEU A 194 -12.79 17.30 -13.05
C LEU A 194 -13.06 17.09 -14.54
N ALA A 195 -14.06 16.29 -14.90
CA ALA A 195 -14.49 16.17 -16.30
C ALA A 195 -15.09 17.47 -16.86
N GLU A 196 -15.76 18.28 -16.01
CA GLU A 196 -16.39 19.55 -16.41
C GLU A 196 -15.41 20.72 -16.38
N PHE A 197 -14.56 20.82 -15.34
CA PHE A 197 -13.71 21.97 -15.08
C PHE A 197 -12.23 21.74 -15.39
N GLY A 198 -11.80 20.48 -15.50
CA GLY A 198 -10.40 20.12 -15.80
C GLY A 198 -9.48 20.08 -14.58
N SER A 199 -9.53 21.07 -13.70
CA SER A 199 -8.70 21.18 -12.49
C SER A 199 -9.46 21.82 -11.32
N VAL A 200 -8.88 21.70 -10.12
CA VAL A 200 -9.40 22.36 -8.92
C VAL A 200 -9.32 23.88 -9.04
N GLU A 201 -8.29 24.44 -9.65
CA GLU A 201 -8.13 25.87 -9.86
C GLU A 201 -9.27 26.42 -10.72
N GLU A 202 -9.53 25.79 -11.86
CA GLU A 202 -10.62 26.20 -12.73
C GLU A 202 -12.00 26.01 -12.10
N LEU A 203 -12.18 24.97 -11.30
CA LEU A 203 -13.40 24.74 -10.53
C LEU A 203 -13.63 25.90 -9.54
N ILE A 204 -12.59 26.33 -8.81
CA ILE A 204 -12.69 27.43 -7.84
C ILE A 204 -12.97 28.75 -8.55
N GLU A 205 -12.29 29.03 -9.66
CA GLU A 205 -12.51 30.24 -10.44
C GLU A 205 -13.92 30.31 -11.03
N LYS A 206 -14.48 29.17 -11.43
CA LYS A 206 -15.78 29.04 -12.06
C LYS A 206 -16.88 28.55 -11.13
N VAL A 207 -16.69 28.68 -9.81
CA VAL A 207 -17.61 28.15 -8.79
C VAL A 207 -19.06 28.63 -8.97
N ASP A 208 -19.24 29.81 -9.55
CA ASP A 208 -20.56 30.38 -9.87
C ASP A 208 -21.35 29.59 -10.92
N GLN A 209 -20.70 28.74 -11.70
CA GLN A 209 -21.36 27.85 -12.65
C GLN A 209 -21.98 26.62 -11.98
N LEU A 210 -21.51 26.29 -10.75
CA LEU A 210 -22.10 25.23 -9.94
C LEU A 210 -23.50 25.64 -9.43
N LYS A 211 -24.36 24.66 -9.21
CA LYS A 211 -25.73 24.86 -8.75
C LYS A 211 -25.97 24.22 -7.37
N GLY A 212 -26.92 24.78 -6.65
CA GLY A 212 -27.45 24.21 -5.42
C GLY A 212 -26.40 24.08 -4.30
N SER A 213 -26.50 23.04 -3.51
CA SER A 213 -25.64 22.81 -2.34
C SER A 213 -24.17 22.59 -2.69
N LEU A 214 -23.87 22.11 -3.91
CA LEU A 214 -22.49 21.86 -4.33
C LEU A 214 -21.71 23.16 -4.50
N ARG A 215 -22.35 24.21 -5.08
CA ARG A 215 -21.75 25.53 -5.17
C ARG A 215 -21.36 26.06 -3.78
N GLN A 216 -22.31 26.00 -2.83
CA GLN A 216 -22.08 26.48 -1.48
C GLN A 216 -20.93 25.72 -0.82
N LYS A 217 -20.92 24.38 -0.92
CA LYS A 217 -19.85 23.54 -0.35
C LYS A 217 -18.47 23.89 -0.88
N VAL A 218 -18.34 23.99 -2.21
CA VAL A 218 -17.04 24.35 -2.81
C VAL A 218 -16.62 25.75 -2.40
N SER A 219 -17.56 26.73 -2.41
CA SER A 219 -17.27 28.10 -2.00
C SER A 219 -16.82 28.23 -0.53
N ASP A 220 -17.46 27.47 0.35
CA ASP A 220 -17.17 27.53 1.81
C ASP A 220 -15.85 26.82 2.17
N HIS A 221 -15.35 25.89 1.32
CA HIS A 221 -14.18 25.05 1.61
C HIS A 221 -13.03 25.25 0.61
N VAL A 222 -12.92 26.43 -0.01
CA VAL A 222 -11.83 26.71 -0.97
C VAL A 222 -10.45 26.52 -0.34
N GLU A 223 -10.24 26.99 0.89
CA GLU A 223 -8.95 26.84 1.56
C GLU A 223 -8.68 25.38 1.96
N ASP A 224 -9.70 24.61 2.39
CA ASP A 224 -9.56 23.19 2.68
C ASP A 224 -9.17 22.40 1.42
N ILE A 225 -9.76 22.73 0.26
CA ILE A 225 -9.44 22.13 -1.02
C ILE A 225 -8.00 22.45 -1.43
N ARG A 226 -7.56 23.72 -1.28
CA ARG A 226 -6.18 24.11 -1.59
C ARG A 226 -5.17 23.43 -0.68
N ASN A 227 -5.43 23.39 0.63
CA ASN A 227 -4.61 22.69 1.60
C ASN A 227 -4.56 21.19 1.28
N SER A 228 -5.69 20.59 0.93
CA SER A 228 -5.76 19.18 0.54
C SER A 228 -4.95 18.90 -0.72
N LYS A 229 -4.99 19.80 -1.71
CA LYS A 229 -4.14 19.70 -2.91
C LYS A 229 -2.66 19.75 -2.56
N PHE A 230 -2.26 20.69 -1.70
CA PHE A 230 -0.88 20.80 -1.22
C PHE A 230 -0.42 19.51 -0.51
N LEU A 231 -1.24 18.98 0.40
CA LEU A 231 -0.90 17.79 1.17
C LEU A 231 -0.85 16.52 0.32
N ALA A 232 -1.74 16.38 -0.68
CA ALA A 232 -1.81 15.24 -1.58
C ALA A 232 -0.75 15.27 -2.69
N THR A 233 -0.11 16.42 -2.93
CA THR A 233 0.90 16.54 -3.98
C THR A 233 2.23 15.92 -3.54
N ILE A 234 2.71 14.95 -4.31
CA ILE A 234 4.05 14.40 -4.14
C ILE A 234 5.06 15.41 -4.72
N VAL A 235 5.97 15.86 -3.87
CA VAL A 235 7.05 16.78 -4.24
C VAL A 235 8.11 16.04 -5.04
N THR A 236 8.61 16.64 -6.10
CA THR A 236 9.53 16.00 -7.06
C THR A 236 10.86 16.75 -7.25
N ASP A 237 11.18 17.63 -6.31
CA ASP A 237 12.42 18.41 -6.24
C ASP A 237 13.15 18.24 -4.90
N VAL A 238 13.01 17.07 -4.31
CA VAL A 238 13.76 16.68 -3.09
C VAL A 238 15.26 16.77 -3.36
N PRO A 239 16.09 17.22 -2.40
CA PRO A 239 17.54 17.28 -2.55
C PRO A 239 18.16 15.87 -2.49
N VAL A 240 17.86 15.05 -3.48
CA VAL A 240 18.39 13.70 -3.71
C VAL A 240 18.83 13.59 -5.16
N GLU A 241 19.97 12.95 -5.40
CA GLU A 241 20.52 12.73 -6.74
C GLU A 241 20.40 11.27 -7.15
N LEU A 242 20.10 11.02 -8.42
CA LEU A 242 20.08 9.70 -9.02
C LEU A 242 21.51 9.17 -9.21
N ASP A 243 21.96 8.34 -8.28
CA ASP A 243 23.26 7.65 -8.39
C ASP A 243 23.07 6.26 -9.01
N LEU A 244 23.16 6.18 -10.33
CA LEU A 244 23.00 4.92 -11.06
C LEU A 244 24.08 3.87 -10.71
N GLU A 245 25.29 4.29 -10.37
CA GLU A 245 26.33 3.34 -9.97
C GLU A 245 26.03 2.71 -8.60
N ALA A 246 25.50 3.48 -7.66
CA ALA A 246 25.06 2.97 -6.37
C ALA A 246 23.80 2.09 -6.50
N MET A 247 22.89 2.44 -7.41
CA MET A 247 21.60 1.73 -7.62
C MET A 247 21.71 0.50 -8.51
N LYS A 248 22.87 0.33 -9.20
CA LYS A 248 23.11 -0.81 -10.09
C LYS A 248 23.03 -2.13 -9.32
N ARG A 249 22.29 -3.09 -9.87
CA ARG A 249 22.20 -4.41 -9.28
C ARG A 249 23.56 -5.09 -9.22
N ARG A 250 23.83 -5.70 -8.07
CA ARG A 250 25.06 -6.43 -7.77
C ARG A 250 24.73 -7.85 -7.32
N GLU A 251 25.71 -8.74 -7.36
CA GLU A 251 25.57 -10.06 -6.77
C GLU A 251 25.35 -9.94 -5.24
N PRO A 252 24.32 -10.60 -4.69
CA PRO A 252 24.04 -10.54 -3.26
C PRO A 252 25.14 -11.21 -2.44
N ASN A 253 25.38 -10.68 -1.25
CA ASN A 253 26.21 -11.33 -0.24
C ASN A 253 25.44 -12.52 0.38
N LYS A 254 25.64 -13.71 -0.21
CA LYS A 254 24.92 -14.94 0.16
C LYS A 254 25.15 -15.34 1.61
N GLU A 255 26.35 -15.14 2.15
CA GLU A 255 26.68 -15.48 3.54
C GLU A 255 25.94 -14.58 4.52
N LYS A 256 25.93 -13.25 4.27
CA LYS A 256 25.20 -12.27 5.09
C LYS A 256 23.70 -12.52 5.03
N LEU A 257 23.14 -12.77 3.84
CA LEU A 257 21.73 -13.10 3.67
C LEU A 257 21.34 -14.38 4.41
N LYS A 258 22.17 -15.42 4.31
CA LYS A 258 21.94 -16.66 5.05
C LYS A 258 21.84 -16.41 6.54
N ALA A 259 22.79 -15.70 7.12
CA ALA A 259 22.79 -15.39 8.54
C ALA A 259 21.54 -14.59 8.97
N LEU A 260 21.12 -13.60 8.17
CA LEU A 260 19.92 -12.80 8.43
C LEU A 260 18.64 -13.65 8.32
N PHE A 261 18.56 -14.53 7.33
CA PHE A 261 17.39 -15.42 7.17
C PHE A 261 17.36 -16.52 8.26
N GLU A 262 18.51 -17.01 8.72
CA GLU A 262 18.61 -17.90 9.88
C GLU A 262 18.11 -17.21 11.15
N ALA A 263 18.53 -15.95 11.38
CA ALA A 263 18.06 -15.17 12.53
C ALA A 263 16.54 -14.92 12.52
N CYS A 264 15.95 -14.77 11.32
CA CYS A 264 14.52 -14.63 11.13
C CYS A 264 13.78 -15.98 11.02
N GLU A 265 14.49 -17.12 11.00
CA GLU A 265 13.95 -18.48 10.84
C GLU A 265 13.24 -18.70 9.49
N PHE A 266 13.72 -18.07 8.42
CA PHE A 266 13.16 -18.13 7.07
C PHE A 266 13.72 -19.31 6.25
N ARG A 267 13.40 -20.52 6.65
CA ARG A 267 13.91 -21.76 6.02
C ARG A 267 13.69 -21.82 4.49
N THR A 268 12.55 -21.33 4.03
CA THR A 268 12.22 -21.31 2.61
C THR A 268 13.16 -20.42 1.79
N PHE A 269 13.50 -19.25 2.31
CA PHE A 269 14.46 -18.36 1.64
C PHE A 269 15.88 -18.94 1.65
N ILE A 270 16.30 -19.55 2.76
CA ILE A 270 17.59 -20.23 2.88
C ILE A 270 17.69 -21.34 1.82
N GLN A 271 16.65 -22.15 1.67
CA GLN A 271 16.63 -23.22 0.65
C GLN A 271 16.69 -22.67 -0.78
N ARG A 272 16.00 -21.58 -1.08
CA ARG A 272 16.07 -20.94 -2.40
C ARG A 272 17.48 -20.41 -2.71
N PHE A 273 18.15 -19.81 -1.73
CA PHE A 273 19.49 -19.25 -1.88
C PHE A 273 20.60 -20.30 -1.94
N LEU A 274 20.47 -21.39 -1.19
CA LEU A 274 21.48 -22.45 -1.11
C LEU A 274 21.14 -23.65 -1.98
N GLY A 275 19.90 -23.76 -2.48
CA GLY A 275 19.34 -24.94 -3.12
C GLY A 275 19.73 -25.13 -4.59
N GLU A 276 20.78 -24.52 -5.10
CA GLU A 276 21.31 -24.77 -6.43
C GLU A 276 21.84 -26.20 -6.67
N ALA A 277 21.75 -27.08 -5.66
CA ALA A 277 22.26 -28.45 -5.74
C ALA A 277 21.21 -29.55 -5.92
N ALA A 278 19.92 -29.23 -6.02
CA ALA A 278 18.87 -30.26 -6.20
C ALA A 278 17.91 -29.85 -7.31
N GLY A 279 18.14 -30.38 -8.51
CA GLY A 279 17.28 -30.27 -9.68
C GLY A 279 15.88 -30.86 -9.46
N SER A 280 15.04 -30.20 -8.70
CA SER A 280 13.61 -30.40 -8.69
C SER A 280 12.94 -29.05 -8.42
N ARG A 281 12.18 -28.56 -9.41
CA ARG A 281 11.27 -27.42 -9.26
C ARG A 281 10.45 -27.61 -7.98
N PRO A 282 10.53 -26.71 -7.00
CA PRO A 282 9.55 -26.74 -5.93
C PRO A 282 8.20 -26.38 -6.57
N LYS A 283 7.20 -27.24 -6.36
CA LYS A 283 5.81 -26.88 -6.58
C LYS A 283 5.58 -25.60 -5.78
N SER A 284 5.04 -24.59 -6.45
CA SER A 284 4.58 -23.36 -5.84
C SER A 284 3.64 -23.71 -4.67
N THR A 285 4.15 -23.70 -3.45
CA THR A 285 3.31 -23.55 -2.28
C THR A 285 2.92 -22.08 -2.29
N GLU A 286 1.72 -21.82 -2.74
CA GLU A 286 1.06 -20.54 -2.58
C GLU A 286 1.14 -20.15 -1.10
N GLY A 287 1.98 -19.20 -0.79
CA GLY A 287 1.94 -18.52 0.51
C GLY A 287 0.62 -17.74 0.58
N PRO A 288 0.09 -17.47 1.77
CA PRO A 288 -1.14 -16.68 1.89
C PRO A 288 -0.97 -15.37 1.12
N ASP A 289 -1.95 -15.06 0.27
CA ASP A 289 -1.99 -13.83 -0.51
C ASP A 289 -2.04 -12.64 0.45
N LEU A 290 -0.90 -11.96 0.59
CA LEU A 290 -0.71 -10.84 1.52
C LEU A 290 -1.52 -9.59 1.15
N PHE A 291 -2.22 -9.61 0.01
CA PHE A 291 -2.89 -8.46 -0.57
C PHE A 291 -4.38 -8.68 -0.84
N ALA A 292 -4.96 -9.79 -0.39
CA ALA A 292 -6.34 -10.20 -0.70
C ALA A 292 -7.44 -9.50 0.11
N ASN A 293 -7.19 -8.37 0.77
CA ASN A 293 -8.21 -7.64 1.54
C ASN A 293 -8.50 -6.25 0.96
N GLU A 294 -9.04 -6.18 -0.24
CA GLU A 294 -9.94 -5.08 -0.64
C GLU A 294 -10.94 -5.58 -1.68
N ALA A 295 -12.20 -5.56 -1.27
CA ALA A 295 -13.41 -5.62 -2.08
C ALA A 295 -13.61 -6.87 -2.95
N THR A 296 -14.39 -7.80 -2.45
CA THR A 296 -15.27 -8.62 -3.30
C THR A 296 -16.70 -8.50 -2.83
N GLU A 297 -17.39 -7.49 -3.31
CA GLU A 297 -18.77 -7.66 -3.77
C GLU A 297 -18.69 -7.74 -5.29
N GLN A 298 -18.84 -8.95 -5.84
CA GLN A 298 -19.70 -9.27 -7.00
C GLN A 298 -19.51 -10.71 -7.47
N ILE A 299 -20.54 -11.47 -7.21
CA ILE A 299 -21.25 -12.43 -8.06
C ILE A 299 -20.49 -13.67 -8.55
N ALA A 300 -20.99 -14.79 -7.99
CA ALA A 300 -20.84 -16.14 -8.49
C ALA A 300 -21.46 -16.34 -9.88
N GLU A 301 -20.83 -17.15 -10.73
CA GLU A 301 -21.52 -18.27 -11.38
C GLU A 301 -20.55 -19.23 -12.08
N SER A 302 -20.79 -20.51 -11.79
CA SER A 302 -20.59 -21.75 -12.57
C SER A 302 -19.16 -22.14 -12.97
N GLY A 303 -18.66 -23.24 -12.44
CA GLY A 303 -18.88 -24.58 -12.89
C GLY A 303 -17.62 -25.41 -13.03
N ASN A 304 -17.57 -26.53 -12.32
CA ASN A 304 -16.90 -27.82 -12.54
C ASN A 304 -15.42 -28.06 -12.15
N LEU A 305 -15.32 -28.80 -11.08
CA LEU A 305 -14.71 -30.13 -10.76
C LEU A 305 -13.34 -30.48 -11.38
N SER A 306 -12.35 -30.72 -10.56
CA SER A 306 -11.98 -31.96 -9.90
C SER A 306 -10.50 -31.94 -9.49
N THR A 307 -10.20 -32.27 -8.34
CA THR A 307 -9.48 -33.33 -7.66
C THR A 307 -8.88 -32.86 -6.33
N ILE A 308 -9.27 -33.58 -5.32
CA ILE A 308 -9.25 -33.34 -3.89
C ILE A 308 -7.87 -33.70 -3.31
N SER A 309 -7.31 -32.78 -2.50
CA SER A 309 -6.47 -33.12 -1.36
C SER A 309 -7.22 -32.69 -0.09
N PRO A 310 -7.18 -33.41 1.02
CA PRO A 310 -7.98 -33.10 2.19
C PRO A 310 -7.50 -31.79 2.81
N GLN A 311 -8.27 -30.75 2.66
CA GLN A 311 -8.18 -29.55 3.48
C GLN A 311 -8.83 -29.80 4.83
N PRO A 312 -8.40 -29.14 5.92
CA PRO A 312 -9.17 -29.17 7.16
C PRO A 312 -10.57 -28.69 6.82
N THR A 313 -11.56 -29.54 7.06
CA THR A 313 -12.97 -29.20 6.92
C THR A 313 -13.32 -28.22 8.02
N TYR A 314 -13.47 -26.95 7.65
CA TYR A 314 -14.20 -26.01 8.49
C TYR A 314 -15.70 -26.23 8.28
N ASP A 315 -16.45 -26.33 9.37
CA ASP A 315 -17.90 -26.39 9.29
C ASP A 315 -18.40 -25.13 8.56
N SER A 316 -19.31 -25.32 7.60
CA SER A 316 -19.93 -24.18 6.93
C SER A 316 -20.96 -23.51 7.87
N LEU A 317 -21.30 -22.24 7.62
CA LEU A 317 -22.37 -21.57 8.36
C LEU A 317 -23.72 -22.33 8.33
N GLN A 318 -23.89 -23.24 7.37
CA GLN A 318 -25.07 -24.10 7.27
C GLN A 318 -25.00 -25.32 8.19
N ASP A 319 -23.80 -25.69 8.65
CA ASP A 319 -23.57 -26.85 9.51
C ASP A 319 -23.52 -26.49 11.00
N ILE A 320 -23.50 -25.18 11.32
CA ILE A 320 -23.45 -24.66 12.70
C ILE A 320 -24.79 -24.02 13.04
N ASP A 321 -25.38 -24.47 14.15
CA ASP A 321 -26.60 -23.84 14.67
C ASP A 321 -26.26 -22.41 15.12
N HIS A 322 -26.84 -21.40 14.44
CA HIS A 322 -26.54 -20.01 14.70
C HIS A 322 -27.81 -19.17 14.75
N GLN A 323 -27.81 -18.14 15.59
CA GLN A 323 -28.91 -17.22 15.77
C GLN A 323 -28.42 -15.77 15.61
N TYR A 324 -29.03 -15.04 14.69
CA TYR A 324 -28.81 -13.61 14.56
C TYR A 324 -29.81 -12.84 15.40
N VAL A 325 -29.33 -11.90 16.21
CA VAL A 325 -30.15 -11.03 17.03
C VAL A 325 -29.88 -9.59 16.65
N LEU A 326 -30.92 -8.89 16.18
CA LEU A 326 -30.83 -7.47 15.88
C LEU A 326 -30.99 -6.66 17.18
N ILE A 327 -30.02 -5.81 17.49
CA ILE A 327 -30.04 -4.94 18.66
C ILE A 327 -30.46 -3.54 18.22
N GLU A 328 -31.69 -3.14 18.59
CA GLU A 328 -32.26 -1.86 18.17
C GLU A 328 -32.24 -0.78 19.26
N ASN A 329 -31.97 -1.14 20.49
CA ASN A 329 -31.97 -0.20 21.60
C ASN A 329 -30.88 -0.45 22.64
N LEU A 330 -30.63 0.55 23.50
CA LEU A 330 -29.58 0.52 24.52
C LEU A 330 -29.78 -0.55 25.62
N ASN A 331 -31.04 -0.91 25.91
CA ASN A 331 -31.29 -1.91 26.95
C ASN A 331 -30.94 -3.31 26.46
N ASP A 332 -31.28 -3.65 25.22
CA ASP A 332 -30.94 -4.92 24.59
C ASP A 332 -29.42 -5.05 24.43
N ALA A 333 -28.72 -3.94 24.07
CA ALA A 333 -27.28 -3.89 24.04
C ALA A 333 -26.63 -4.18 25.41
N LYS A 334 -27.16 -3.61 26.47
CA LYS A 334 -26.68 -3.87 27.85
C LYS A 334 -26.92 -5.31 28.30
N GLU A 335 -28.04 -5.90 27.88
CA GLU A 335 -28.35 -7.30 28.19
C GLU A 335 -27.43 -8.23 27.42
N LEU A 336 -27.19 -7.97 26.13
CA LEU A 336 -26.20 -8.71 25.34
C LEU A 336 -24.81 -8.65 25.99
N CYS A 337 -24.32 -7.46 26.37
CA CYS A 337 -23.03 -7.34 27.06
C CYS A 337 -22.95 -8.15 28.35
N ARG A 338 -24.00 -8.19 29.16
CA ARG A 338 -24.04 -9.02 30.37
C ARG A 338 -23.95 -10.52 30.03
N ASN A 339 -24.65 -10.94 28.98
CA ASN A 339 -24.63 -12.34 28.54
C ASN A 339 -23.27 -12.73 28.01
N LEU A 340 -22.63 -11.86 27.19
CA LEU A 340 -21.29 -12.09 26.64
C LEU A 340 -20.22 -12.26 27.74
N LEU A 341 -20.37 -11.57 28.88
CA LEU A 341 -19.46 -11.71 30.02
C LEU A 341 -19.52 -13.09 30.70
N THR A 342 -20.51 -13.91 30.37
CA THR A 342 -20.62 -15.28 30.91
C THR A 342 -19.88 -16.32 30.08
N PHE A 343 -19.42 -15.97 28.87
CA PHE A 343 -18.71 -16.87 27.98
C PHE A 343 -17.20 -16.78 28.21
N SER A 344 -16.52 -17.91 28.10
CA SER A 344 -15.05 -17.98 28.21
C SER A 344 -14.32 -17.46 26.96
N VAL A 345 -14.97 -17.47 25.83
CA VAL A 345 -14.47 -16.98 24.53
C VAL A 345 -15.57 -16.23 23.78
N VAL A 346 -15.26 -15.03 23.31
CA VAL A 346 -16.15 -14.20 22.48
C VAL A 346 -15.34 -13.71 21.29
N SER A 347 -15.86 -13.86 20.06
CA SER A 347 -15.27 -13.35 18.83
C SER A 347 -16.07 -12.17 18.33
N PHE A 348 -15.39 -11.12 17.89
CA PHE A 348 -15.95 -9.96 17.20
C PHE A 348 -15.33 -9.88 15.80
N ASP A 349 -16.19 -9.75 14.80
CA ASP A 349 -15.82 -9.45 13.42
C ASP A 349 -15.96 -7.97 13.12
#